data_8ffc834e0f996069ea9e5a263c476655
#
_entry.id   8ffc834e0f996069ea9e5a263c476655
#
_cell.length_a   1.000
_cell.length_b   1.000
_cell.length_c   1.000
_cell.angle_alpha   90.00
_cell.angle_beta   90.00
_cell.angle_gamma   90.00
#
_symmetry.space_group_name_H-M   'P 1'
#
loop_
_entity.id
_entity.type
_entity.pdbx_description
1 polymer ?
#
loop_
_entity_poly.entity_id
_entity_poly.type
_entity_poly.pdbx_seq_one_letter_code
_entity_poly.pdbx_strand_id
1 'polypeptide(L)' 'MNYFEMYKDVWNFHKKYIDGVKDDDEYWQAVVGESGVIAKKYGECKFIVNLLLSEITEFERIHKEMKTNADTRV' A
#
# COMPACT_ATOMS: atom_id res chain seq x y z
N MET A 1 -10.22 19.52 7.69
CA MET A 1 -9.64 18.29 7.16
C MET A 1 -10.58 17.12 7.44
N ASN A 2 -10.90 16.34 6.43
CA ASN A 2 -11.86 15.25 6.59
C ASN A 2 -11.14 13.91 6.78
N TYR A 3 -10.90 13.56 8.02
CA TYR A 3 -10.19 12.31 8.36
C TYR A 3 -10.96 11.07 7.91
N PHE A 4 -12.28 11.11 7.98
CA PHE A 4 -13.10 9.96 7.56
C PHE A 4 -12.87 9.64 6.09
N GLU A 5 -12.86 10.65 5.23
CA GLU A 5 -12.60 10.43 3.80
C GLU A 5 -11.19 9.89 3.56
N MET A 6 -10.22 10.38 4.32
CA MET A 6 -8.84 9.89 4.22
C MET A 6 -8.77 8.42 4.56
N TYR A 7 -9.36 8.01 5.68
CA TYR A 7 -9.39 6.60 6.06
C TYR A 7 -10.15 5.76 5.04
N LYS A 8 -11.24 6.29 4.51
CA LYS A 8 -12.03 5.58 3.51
C LYS A 8 -11.22 5.32 2.24
N ASP A 9 -10.51 6.33 1.76
CA ASP A 9 -9.70 6.20 0.56
C ASP A 9 -8.54 5.22 0.79
N VAL A 10 -7.90 5.29 1.95
CA VAL A 10 -6.82 4.37 2.30
C VAL A 10 -7.37 2.94 2.46
N TRP A 11 -8.55 2.79 3.05
CA TRP A 11 -9.18 1.48 3.19
C TRP A 11 -9.49 0.85 1.83
N ASN A 12 -10.00 1.65 0.89
CA ASN A 12 -10.26 1.17 -0.46
C ASN A 12 -8.96 0.76 -1.16
N PHE A 13 -7.91 1.54 -0.97
CA PHE A 13 -6.58 1.23 -1.47
C PHE A 13 -6.07 -0.09 -0.87
N HIS A 14 -6.22 -0.25 0.44
CA HIS A 14 -5.85 -1.48 1.15
C HIS A 14 -6.56 -2.69 0.55
N LYS A 15 -7.87 -2.63 0.44
CA LYS A 15 -8.67 -3.75 -0.07
C LYS A 15 -8.27 -4.13 -1.49
N LYS A 16 -7.94 -3.14 -2.30
CA LYS A 16 -7.62 -3.36 -3.69
C LYS A 16 -6.33 -4.15 -3.87
N TYR A 17 -5.34 -3.93 -3.01
CA TYR A 17 -4.00 -4.48 -3.21
C TYR A 17 -3.57 -5.56 -2.23
N ILE A 18 -4.24 -5.69 -1.07
CA ILE A 18 -3.77 -6.59 -0.01
C ILE A 18 -3.79 -8.07 -0.42
N ASP A 19 -4.79 -8.49 -1.19
CA ASP A 19 -4.93 -9.88 -1.59
C ASP A 19 -4.10 -10.25 -2.81
N GLY A 20 -3.53 -9.25 -3.48
CA GLY A 20 -2.80 -9.46 -4.71
C GLY A 20 -1.30 -9.22 -4.61
N VAL A 21 -0.76 -9.18 -3.39
CA VAL A 21 0.67 -8.93 -3.20
C VAL A 21 1.47 -10.00 -3.93
N LYS A 22 2.39 -9.57 -4.80
CA LYS A 22 3.19 -10.48 -5.59
C LYS A 22 4.47 -9.81 -6.05
N ASP A 23 5.40 -10.62 -6.57
CA ASP A 23 6.67 -10.14 -7.10
C ASP A 23 6.51 -9.78 -8.58
N ASP A 24 5.90 -8.61 -8.83
CA ASP A 24 5.52 -8.16 -10.17
C ASP A 24 5.66 -6.65 -10.22
N ASP A 25 6.47 -6.16 -11.16
CA ASP A 25 6.72 -4.73 -11.29
C ASP A 25 5.44 -3.93 -11.54
N GLU A 26 4.52 -4.48 -12.34
CA GLU A 26 3.25 -3.80 -12.62
C GLU A 26 2.43 -3.60 -11.36
N TYR A 27 2.42 -4.61 -10.49
CA TYR A 27 1.73 -4.52 -9.21
C TYR A 27 2.29 -3.36 -8.38
N TRP A 28 3.61 -3.30 -8.23
CA TRP A 28 4.24 -2.28 -7.39
C TRP A 28 4.12 -0.89 -7.99
N GLN A 29 4.19 -0.77 -9.32
CA GLN A 29 3.96 0.51 -9.99
C GLN A 29 2.54 0.99 -9.76
N ALA A 30 1.56 0.11 -9.81
CA ALA A 30 0.16 0.45 -9.56
C ALA A 30 -0.03 0.91 -8.11
N VAL A 31 0.57 0.19 -7.15
CA VAL A 31 0.49 0.56 -5.73
C VAL A 31 1.05 1.96 -5.51
N VAL A 32 2.26 2.21 -5.99
CA VAL A 32 2.91 3.51 -5.80
C VAL A 32 2.15 4.62 -6.52
N GLY A 33 1.72 4.35 -7.76
CA GLY A 33 0.98 5.34 -8.54
C GLY A 33 -0.32 5.75 -7.89
N GLU A 34 -1.10 4.78 -7.42
CA GLU A 34 -2.38 5.08 -6.78
C GLU A 34 -2.18 5.78 -5.43
N SER A 35 -1.17 5.39 -4.67
CA SER A 35 -0.86 6.08 -3.42
C SER A 35 -0.53 7.54 -3.67
N GLY A 36 0.20 7.83 -4.74
CA GLY A 36 0.51 9.21 -5.12
C GLY A 36 -0.72 10.02 -5.46
N VAL A 37 -1.68 9.40 -6.17
CA VAL A 37 -2.95 10.07 -6.51
C VAL A 37 -3.72 10.43 -5.24
N ILE A 38 -3.80 9.49 -4.29
CA ILE A 38 -4.50 9.73 -3.03
C ILE A 38 -3.80 10.83 -2.23
N ALA A 39 -2.47 10.78 -2.16
CA ALA A 39 -1.71 11.80 -1.43
C ALA A 39 -1.97 13.19 -2.00
N LYS A 40 -1.96 13.33 -3.31
CA LYS A 40 -2.20 14.62 -3.97
C LYS A 40 -3.62 15.14 -3.73
N LYS A 41 -4.59 14.23 -3.68
CA LYS A 41 -5.98 14.60 -3.40
C LYS A 41 -6.10 15.37 -2.08
N TYR A 42 -5.26 15.06 -1.11
CA TYR A 42 -5.27 15.69 0.22
C TYR A 42 -4.08 16.63 0.44
N GLY A 43 -3.47 17.10 -0.63
CA GLY A 43 -2.38 18.08 -0.54
C GLY A 43 -1.10 17.54 0.08
N GLU A 44 -0.93 16.23 0.03
CA GLU A 44 0.29 15.57 0.53
C GLU A 44 0.57 15.89 2.01
N CYS A 45 -0.48 16.07 2.82
CA CYS A 45 -0.30 16.34 4.24
C CYS A 45 0.33 15.12 4.94
N LYS A 46 0.99 15.37 6.07
CA LYS A 46 1.72 14.32 6.79
C LYS A 46 0.84 13.14 7.16
N PHE A 47 -0.40 13.40 7.56
CA PHE A 47 -1.31 12.35 7.99
C PHE A 47 -1.57 11.36 6.88
N ILE A 48 -1.95 11.86 5.68
CA ILE A 48 -2.25 10.95 4.55
C ILE A 48 -1.00 10.23 4.07
N VAL A 49 0.13 10.92 4.02
CA VAL A 49 1.40 10.31 3.61
C VAL A 49 1.77 9.18 4.56
N ASN A 50 1.63 9.39 5.87
CA ASN A 50 1.94 8.37 6.87
C ASN A 50 1.03 7.16 6.74
N LEU A 51 -0.28 7.37 6.49
CA LEU A 51 -1.21 6.26 6.28
C LEU A 51 -0.83 5.43 5.06
N LEU A 52 -0.52 6.09 3.96
CA LEU A 52 -0.16 5.40 2.72
C LEU A 52 1.16 4.66 2.86
N LEU A 53 2.15 5.27 3.51
CA LEU A 53 3.42 4.60 3.77
C LEU A 53 3.25 3.36 4.63
N SER A 54 2.37 3.44 5.63
CA SER A 54 2.07 2.27 6.48
C SER A 54 1.49 1.12 5.65
N GLU A 55 0.61 1.44 4.70
CA GLU A 55 0.02 0.42 3.84
C GLU A 55 1.07 -0.21 2.93
N ILE A 56 1.89 0.62 2.29
CA ILE A 56 2.95 0.11 1.41
C ILE A 56 3.94 -0.75 2.19
N THR A 57 4.30 -0.31 3.40
CA THR A 57 5.19 -1.08 4.27
C THR A 57 4.60 -2.44 4.59
N GLU A 58 3.29 -2.51 4.83
CA GLU A 58 2.62 -3.78 5.10
C GLU A 58 2.64 -4.69 3.88
N PHE A 59 2.38 -4.15 2.68
CA PHE A 59 2.45 -4.94 1.46
C PHE A 59 3.87 -5.48 1.24
N GLU A 60 4.87 -4.66 1.50
CA GLU A 60 6.27 -5.09 1.39
C GLU A 60 6.60 -6.18 2.41
N ARG A 61 6.07 -6.05 3.62
CA ARG A 61 6.27 -7.07 4.67
C ARG A 61 5.71 -8.41 4.22
N ILE A 62 4.49 -8.41 3.67
CA ILE A 62 3.86 -9.63 3.18
C ILE A 62 4.69 -10.24 2.06
N HIS A 63 5.13 -9.42 1.12
CA HIS A 63 5.97 -9.86 0.00
C HIS A 63 7.26 -10.52 0.50
N LYS A 64 7.90 -9.90 1.48
CA LYS A 64 9.13 -10.42 2.06
C LYS A 64 8.90 -11.76 2.76
N GLU A 65 7.79 -11.89 3.48
CA GLU A 65 7.44 -13.14 4.16
C GLU A 65 7.18 -14.26 3.16
N MET A 66 6.54 -13.95 2.04
CA MET A 66 6.29 -14.93 0.99
C MET A 66 7.61 -15.47 0.45
N LYS A 67 8.59 -14.61 0.21
CA LYS A 67 9.91 -15.03 -0.27
C LYS A 67 10.65 -15.85 0.78
N THR A 68 10.62 -15.41 2.03
CA THR A 68 11.29 -16.10 3.13
C THR A 68 10.71 -17.50 3.33
N ASN A 69 9.39 -17.63 3.27
CA ASN A 69 8.72 -18.92 3.40
C ASN A 69 9.10 -19.86 2.27
N ALA A 70 9.22 -19.34 1.05
CA ALA A 70 9.66 -20.14 -0.08
C ALA A 70 11.08 -20.65 0.14
N ASP A 71 11.96 -19.80 0.66
CA ASP A 71 13.36 -20.17 0.92
C ASP A 71 13.48 -21.21 2.02
N THR A 72 12.64 -21.12 3.05
CA THR A 72 12.73 -22.05 4.19
C THR A 72 12.17 -23.44 3.88
N ARG A 73 11.52 -23.61 2.76
CA ARG A 73 11.01 -24.91 2.35
C ARG A 73 12.05 -25.81 1.72
N VAL A 74 13.21 -25.25 1.49
CA VAL A 74 14.33 -26.02 0.94
C VAL A 74 14.99 -26.91 2.01
#